data_7369a13270f112f0b1767c10fca29226
#
_entry.id   7369a13270f112f0b1767c10fca29226
#
_cell.length_a   1.000
_cell.length_b   1.000
_cell.length_c   1.000
_cell.angle_alpha   90.00
_cell.angle_beta   90.00
_cell.angle_gamma   90.00
#
_symmetry.space_group_name_H-M   'P 1'
#
loop_
_entity.id
_entity.type
_entity.pdbx_description
1 polymer ?
#
loop_
_entity_poly.entity_id
_entity_poly.type
_entity_poly.pdbx_seq_one_letter_code
_entity_poly.pdbx_strand_id
1 'polypeptide(L)'
;QNTNLGRWAFDDTGFTDAKIYQSLVDVPNGKYELKVDYICIDQNPSNPESDGKDPEDYSVTGNTLYAITSLGTSSVNLSSGSRWGSASTSITFFVTDGKLETGVEMQNSTANWFVLGNLKLSYYGKDAIKDELQVIVDKAKAVNNGMNQTYRDRLDKVIAEAENYIANGGNVADMTNKAEELNEAIKAAEENGMAYGTLQRTYEVADSILNTLEGEVNDDIMALSDYMAEIDIETILIDCLLYTSDAADE
;
A
#
# COMPACT_ATOMS: atom_id res chain seq x y z
N GLN A 1 30.43 12.88 -16.29
CA GLN A 1 30.60 14.09 -15.47
C GLN A 1 29.48 14.09 -14.45
N ASN A 2 29.79 13.70 -13.22
CA ASN A 2 28.85 13.83 -12.10
C ASN A 2 28.75 15.33 -11.76
N THR A 3 27.81 15.99 -12.34
CA THR A 3 27.37 17.29 -11.82
C THR A 3 26.42 17.00 -10.65
N ASN A 4 26.97 16.83 -9.47
CA ASN A 4 26.21 16.92 -8.24
C ASN A 4 25.68 18.35 -8.11
N LEU A 5 24.54 18.61 -8.68
CA LEU A 5 23.78 19.82 -8.41
C LEU A 5 23.04 19.63 -7.07
N GLY A 6 23.84 19.39 -6.01
CA GLY A 6 23.30 19.42 -4.67
C GLY A 6 22.91 20.85 -4.34
N ARG A 7 21.63 21.10 -4.09
CA ARG A 7 21.22 22.31 -3.37
C ARG A 7 21.09 21.96 -1.90
N TRP A 8 21.72 22.78 -1.09
CA TRP A 8 21.52 22.72 0.35
C TRP A 8 20.82 24.00 0.82
N ALA A 9 20.00 23.85 1.83
CA ALA A 9 19.41 24.95 2.56
C ALA A 9 19.56 24.67 4.06
N PHE A 10 19.79 25.72 4.81
CA PHE A 10 19.89 25.69 6.26
C PHE A 10 18.98 26.77 6.82
N ASP A 11 18.19 26.43 7.82
CA ASP A 11 17.34 27.35 8.56
C ASP A 11 17.32 26.92 10.03
N ASP A 12 17.73 27.77 10.93
CA ASP A 12 17.79 27.49 12.37
C ASP A 12 16.45 27.17 13.00
N THR A 13 15.35 27.51 12.32
CA THR A 13 13.96 27.32 12.80
C THR A 13 13.24 26.15 12.11
N GLY A 14 13.92 25.46 11.18
CA GLY A 14 13.30 24.47 10.29
C GLY A 14 12.58 25.11 9.12
N PHE A 15 12.19 24.28 8.15
CA PHE A 15 11.49 24.75 6.95
C PHE A 15 9.98 24.71 7.17
N THR A 16 9.30 25.87 7.13
CA THR A 16 7.85 25.94 7.31
C THR A 16 7.09 25.63 6.04
N ASP A 17 7.44 26.30 4.93
CA ASP A 17 6.84 26.11 3.61
C ASP A 17 7.89 26.31 2.53
N ALA A 18 8.47 25.22 2.05
CA ALA A 18 9.41 25.26 0.95
C ALA A 18 9.06 24.19 -0.09
N LYS A 19 9.15 24.57 -1.38
CA LYS A 19 8.82 23.68 -2.49
C LYS A 19 9.84 23.88 -3.62
N ILE A 20 10.40 22.77 -4.08
CA ILE A 20 11.23 22.72 -5.30
C ILE A 20 10.52 21.79 -6.25
N TYR A 21 9.99 22.31 -7.33
CA TYR A 21 9.17 21.52 -8.24
C TYR A 21 9.38 21.92 -9.71
N GLN A 22 8.90 21.03 -10.57
CA GLN A 22 8.79 21.26 -12.00
C GLN A 22 7.43 20.77 -12.47
N SER A 23 6.73 21.63 -13.24
CA SER A 23 5.52 21.25 -13.96
C SER A 23 5.88 21.00 -15.42
N LEU A 24 5.53 19.84 -15.93
CA LEU A 24 5.84 19.37 -17.27
C LEU A 24 4.54 19.16 -18.06
N VAL A 25 4.58 19.48 -19.33
CA VAL A 25 3.51 19.20 -20.31
C VAL A 25 4.08 18.41 -21.47
N ASP A 26 3.21 17.76 -22.22
CA ASP A 26 3.58 16.89 -23.35
C ASP A 26 4.52 15.73 -22.94
N VAL A 27 4.38 15.28 -21.69
CA VAL A 27 5.11 14.11 -21.19
C VAL A 27 4.50 12.84 -21.79
N PRO A 28 5.28 11.90 -22.34
CA PRO A 28 4.72 10.66 -22.84
C PRO A 28 3.88 9.92 -21.80
N ASN A 29 2.70 9.43 -22.20
CA ASN A 29 1.87 8.62 -21.32
C ASN A 29 2.55 7.28 -21.02
N GLY A 30 2.48 6.81 -19.77
CA GLY A 30 3.07 5.57 -19.33
C GLY A 30 3.61 5.62 -17.89
N LYS A 31 4.38 4.60 -17.53
CA LYS A 31 4.98 4.47 -16.20
C LYS A 31 6.25 5.26 -16.06
N TYR A 32 6.39 5.91 -14.93
CA TYR A 32 7.57 6.65 -14.51
C TYR A 32 8.05 6.22 -13.13
N GLU A 33 9.34 6.41 -12.90
CA GLU A 33 9.96 6.40 -11.57
C GLU A 33 10.71 7.70 -11.38
N LEU A 34 10.45 8.37 -10.27
CA LEU A 34 11.24 9.50 -9.80
C LEU A 34 12.09 9.05 -8.63
N LYS A 35 13.40 9.11 -8.80
CA LYS A 35 14.40 8.80 -7.77
C LYS A 35 15.11 10.05 -7.33
N VAL A 36 15.45 10.14 -6.03
CA VAL A 36 16.25 11.21 -5.45
C VAL A 36 17.24 10.65 -4.45
N ASP A 37 18.45 11.23 -4.43
CA ASP A 37 19.36 11.09 -3.31
C ASP A 37 19.24 12.35 -2.43
N TYR A 38 19.20 12.18 -1.13
CA TYR A 38 18.96 13.30 -0.23
C TYR A 38 19.69 13.16 1.10
N ILE A 39 19.90 14.31 1.74
CA ILE A 39 20.21 14.43 3.15
C ILE A 39 19.13 15.33 3.76
N CYS A 40 18.48 14.87 4.80
CA CYS A 40 17.42 15.61 5.47
C CYS A 40 17.56 15.37 6.98
N ILE A 41 18.10 16.36 7.68
CA ILE A 41 18.47 16.22 9.10
C ILE A 41 18.15 17.48 9.90
N ASP A 42 17.97 17.31 11.20
CA ASP A 42 18.02 18.39 12.17
C ASP A 42 19.46 18.54 12.69
N GLN A 43 20.09 19.64 12.32
CA GLN A 43 21.47 19.99 12.76
C GLN A 43 21.49 21.04 13.84
N ASN A 44 20.41 21.28 14.55
CA ASN A 44 20.40 22.31 15.58
C ASN A 44 21.46 21.99 16.64
N PRO A 45 22.51 22.83 16.78
CA PRO A 45 23.54 22.62 17.80
C PRO A 45 23.02 22.73 19.24
N SER A 46 21.80 23.26 19.41
CA SER A 46 21.09 23.27 20.69
C SER A 46 20.35 21.98 20.96
N ASN A 47 20.22 21.09 19.97
CA ASN A 47 19.61 19.78 20.14
C ASN A 47 20.74 18.77 20.43
N PRO A 48 20.95 18.36 21.71
CA PRO A 48 22.00 17.42 22.05
C PRO A 48 21.78 16.03 21.43
N GLU A 49 20.62 15.79 20.84
CA GLU A 49 20.30 14.57 20.11
C GLU A 49 20.86 14.58 18.69
N SER A 50 21.21 15.73 18.12
CA SER A 50 21.68 15.83 16.74
C SER A 50 23.20 15.65 16.58
N ASP A 51 24.00 15.75 17.64
CA ASP A 51 25.44 15.72 17.55
C ASP A 51 25.98 14.29 17.79
N GLY A 52 26.42 13.65 16.70
CA GLY A 52 27.14 12.38 16.75
C GLY A 52 26.29 11.12 16.74
N LYS A 53 24.98 11.21 16.54
CA LYS A 53 24.10 10.05 16.39
C LYS A 53 24.09 9.49 14.97
N ASP A 54 23.87 8.18 14.85
CA ASP A 54 23.63 7.50 13.58
C ASP A 54 22.34 8.00 12.91
N PRO A 55 22.24 7.94 11.57
CA PRO A 55 21.08 8.41 10.79
C PRO A 55 19.75 7.80 11.21
N GLU A 56 19.78 6.62 11.79
CA GLU A 56 18.61 5.90 12.30
C GLU A 56 17.95 6.60 13.49
N ASP A 57 18.69 7.49 14.17
CA ASP A 57 18.21 8.22 15.33
C ASP A 57 17.55 9.57 15.01
N TYR A 58 17.57 10.00 13.73
CA TYR A 58 17.00 11.28 13.29
C TYR A 58 15.72 11.04 12.48
N SER A 59 14.61 10.99 13.12
CA SER A 59 13.37 11.06 12.40
C SER A 59 12.97 12.52 12.19
N VAL A 60 13.18 13.02 10.99
CA VAL A 60 12.63 14.30 10.55
C VAL A 60 11.29 14.07 9.83
N THR A 61 10.39 15.03 9.97
CA THR A 61 9.04 14.98 9.41
C THR A 61 8.76 16.18 8.52
N GLY A 62 7.69 16.10 7.74
CA GLY A 62 7.24 17.24 6.93
C GLY A 62 8.00 17.40 5.61
N ASN A 63 8.75 16.39 5.17
CA ASN A 63 9.50 16.44 3.91
C ASN A 63 8.98 15.33 2.98
N THR A 64 8.63 15.67 1.76
CA THR A 64 7.96 14.74 0.85
C THR A 64 8.52 14.85 -0.57
N LEU A 65 8.95 13.73 -1.14
CA LEU A 65 9.10 13.57 -2.58
C LEU A 65 7.73 13.27 -3.17
N TYR A 66 7.31 13.95 -4.23
CA TYR A 66 5.98 13.77 -4.78
C TYR A 66 5.94 13.84 -6.32
N ALA A 67 4.89 13.26 -6.88
CA ALA A 67 4.47 13.40 -8.25
C ALA A 67 2.94 13.53 -8.30
N ILE A 68 2.43 14.55 -8.99
CA ILE A 68 1.00 14.81 -9.21
C ILE A 68 0.70 14.56 -10.68
N THR A 69 -0.27 13.70 -10.94
CA THR A 69 -0.79 13.38 -12.26
C THR A 69 -2.31 13.48 -12.26
N SER A 70 -2.96 13.24 -13.39
CA SER A 70 -4.43 13.12 -13.47
C SER A 70 -5.01 11.95 -12.63
N LEU A 71 -4.18 10.98 -12.23
CA LEU A 71 -4.58 9.86 -11.39
C LEU A 71 -4.43 10.14 -9.89
N GLY A 72 -3.91 11.31 -9.52
CA GLY A 72 -3.69 11.70 -8.14
C GLY A 72 -2.23 11.95 -7.80
N THR A 73 -1.91 11.88 -6.51
CA THR A 73 -0.58 12.15 -5.97
C THR A 73 0.09 10.87 -5.51
N SER A 74 1.26 10.58 -6.06
CA SER A 74 2.19 9.58 -5.54
C SER A 74 3.25 10.28 -4.71
N SER A 75 3.51 9.81 -3.48
CA SER A 75 4.48 10.47 -2.61
C SER A 75 5.17 9.51 -1.64
N VAL A 76 6.32 9.94 -1.14
CA VAL A 76 7.06 9.26 -0.07
C VAL A 76 7.72 10.29 0.84
N ASN A 77 7.72 10.03 2.14
CA ASN A 77 8.39 10.88 3.11
C ASN A 77 9.92 10.72 3.02
N LEU A 78 10.60 11.86 3.06
CA LEU A 78 12.05 11.95 3.20
C LEU A 78 12.35 12.07 4.70
N SER A 79 12.57 10.95 5.37
CA SER A 79 12.54 10.89 6.83
C SER A 79 13.89 10.93 7.51
N SER A 80 14.97 10.63 6.81
CA SER A 80 16.32 10.73 7.37
C SER A 80 17.38 10.66 6.29
N GLY A 81 18.53 11.25 6.57
CA GLY A 81 19.74 11.10 5.78
C GLY A 81 20.92 11.33 6.69
N SER A 82 22.02 10.62 6.48
CA SER A 82 23.23 10.82 7.25
C SER A 82 23.87 12.16 6.93
N ARG A 83 24.39 12.86 7.93
CA ARG A 83 25.25 14.04 7.74
C ARG A 83 26.45 13.78 6.81
N TRP A 84 26.91 12.54 6.77
CA TRP A 84 28.10 12.11 6.04
C TRP A 84 27.81 11.19 4.87
N GLY A 85 26.54 10.90 4.61
CA GLY A 85 26.08 10.08 3.51
C GLY A 85 24.67 10.45 3.08
N SER A 86 24.32 10.18 1.83
CA SER A 86 22.98 10.41 1.31
C SER A 86 22.11 9.16 1.45
N ALA A 87 20.85 9.35 1.79
CA ALA A 87 19.80 8.37 1.57
C ALA A 87 19.29 8.44 0.14
N SER A 88 18.70 7.36 -0.33
CA SER A 88 18.05 7.28 -1.64
C SER A 88 16.63 6.78 -1.48
N THR A 89 15.71 7.37 -2.23
CA THR A 89 14.33 6.86 -2.33
C THR A 89 13.75 7.09 -3.72
N SER A 90 12.66 6.39 -4.03
CA SER A 90 11.93 6.61 -5.28
C SER A 90 10.44 6.44 -5.09
N ILE A 91 9.67 7.03 -6.02
CA ILE A 91 8.25 6.83 -6.21
C ILE A 91 7.97 6.41 -7.64
N THR A 92 6.96 5.57 -7.84
CA THR A 92 6.47 5.19 -9.16
C THR A 92 5.06 5.74 -9.36
N PHE A 93 4.76 6.14 -10.59
CA PHE A 93 3.46 6.70 -10.96
C PHE A 93 3.20 6.55 -12.45
N PHE A 94 1.96 6.81 -12.86
CA PHE A 94 1.56 6.81 -14.27
C PHE A 94 1.13 8.20 -14.72
N VAL A 95 1.54 8.58 -15.94
CA VAL A 95 1.05 9.75 -16.65
C VAL A 95 0.06 9.29 -17.71
N THR A 96 -1.13 9.92 -17.77
CA THR A 96 -2.21 9.54 -18.71
C THR A 96 -2.71 10.66 -19.59
N ASP A 97 -2.40 11.91 -19.25
CA ASP A 97 -2.86 13.12 -19.96
C ASP A 97 -1.71 14.04 -20.42
N GLY A 98 -0.49 13.53 -20.39
CA GLY A 98 0.70 14.26 -20.77
C GLY A 98 1.14 15.34 -19.79
N LYS A 99 0.59 15.37 -18.56
CA LYS A 99 0.92 16.37 -17.54
C LYS A 99 1.51 15.72 -16.30
N LEU A 100 2.54 16.35 -15.77
CA LEU A 100 3.22 15.91 -14.57
C LEU A 100 3.71 17.13 -13.79
N GLU A 101 3.35 17.23 -12.52
CA GLU A 101 4.08 18.04 -11.56
C GLU A 101 4.85 17.15 -10.63
N THR A 102 6.13 17.44 -10.40
CA THR A 102 6.96 16.63 -9.53
C THR A 102 8.00 17.46 -8.81
N GLY A 103 8.38 17.05 -7.61
CA GLY A 103 9.34 17.80 -6.82
C GLY A 103 9.47 17.29 -5.38
N VAL A 104 10.02 18.16 -4.57
CA VAL A 104 10.11 17.99 -3.14
C VAL A 104 9.40 19.15 -2.44
N GLU A 105 8.60 18.82 -1.46
CA GLU A 105 7.86 19.77 -0.63
C GLU A 105 8.23 19.58 0.83
N MET A 106 8.39 20.68 1.54
CA MET A 106 8.62 20.73 2.99
C MET A 106 7.48 21.53 3.61
N GLN A 107 6.69 20.88 4.44
CA GLN A 107 5.59 21.50 5.17
C GLN A 107 5.78 21.27 6.66
N ASN A 108 5.97 22.34 7.41
CA ASN A 108 6.27 22.28 8.84
C ASN A 108 7.37 21.25 9.15
N SER A 109 8.43 21.29 8.34
CA SER A 109 9.56 20.35 8.45
C SER A 109 10.28 20.53 9.76
N THR A 110 10.61 19.42 10.41
CA THR A 110 11.53 19.40 11.56
C THR A 110 12.99 19.38 11.13
N ALA A 111 13.28 19.21 9.83
CA ALA A 111 14.63 19.32 9.31
C ALA A 111 15.04 20.78 9.19
N ASN A 112 16.30 21.08 9.54
CA ASN A 112 16.90 22.39 9.34
C ASN A 112 18.08 22.38 8.34
N TRP A 113 18.46 21.20 7.90
CA TRP A 113 19.40 21.03 6.80
C TRP A 113 18.87 20.04 5.77
N PHE A 114 18.82 20.50 4.52
CA PHE A 114 18.28 19.71 3.42
C PHE A 114 19.20 19.79 2.20
N VAL A 115 19.59 18.63 1.65
CA VAL A 115 20.39 18.50 0.44
C VAL A 115 19.66 17.56 -0.52
N LEU A 116 19.54 17.99 -1.77
CA LEU A 116 19.02 17.17 -2.87
C LEU A 116 20.13 16.90 -3.88
N GLY A 117 20.21 15.67 -4.33
CA GLY A 117 21.11 15.26 -5.40
C GLY A 117 20.49 14.20 -6.29
N ASN A 118 21.04 14.03 -7.49
CA ASN A 118 20.69 12.93 -8.41
C ASN A 118 19.18 12.74 -8.65
N LEU A 119 18.43 13.85 -8.76
CA LEU A 119 17.01 13.77 -9.11
C LEU A 119 16.90 13.18 -10.53
N LYS A 120 16.33 11.99 -10.63
CA LYS A 120 16.25 11.24 -11.88
C LYS A 120 14.82 10.80 -12.15
N LEU A 121 14.28 11.25 -13.28
CA LEU A 121 13.02 10.77 -13.83
C LEU A 121 13.33 9.71 -14.90
N SER A 122 12.81 8.50 -14.71
CA SER A 122 12.95 7.37 -15.64
C SER A 122 11.60 7.01 -16.24
N TYR A 123 11.55 6.77 -17.55
CA TYR A 123 10.36 6.34 -18.27
C TYR A 123 10.45 4.85 -18.62
N TYR A 124 9.43 4.07 -18.27
CA TYR A 124 9.36 2.62 -18.47
C TYR A 124 8.45 2.19 -19.62
N GLY A 125 7.83 3.14 -20.30
CA GLY A 125 6.98 2.87 -21.45
C GLY A 125 5.48 2.86 -21.12
N LYS A 126 4.70 2.92 -22.19
CA LYS A 126 3.22 2.96 -22.10
C LYS A 126 2.60 1.61 -21.75
N ASP A 127 3.30 0.52 -22.05
CA ASP A 127 2.79 -0.84 -21.86
C ASP A 127 3.17 -1.44 -20.49
N ALA A 128 3.99 -0.74 -19.70
CA ALA A 128 4.42 -1.20 -18.37
C ALA A 128 3.24 -1.46 -17.41
N ILE A 129 2.09 -0.80 -17.60
CA ILE A 129 0.88 -1.07 -16.83
C ILE A 129 0.31 -2.47 -17.09
N LYS A 130 0.44 -2.98 -18.33
CA LYS A 130 -0.02 -4.33 -18.67
C LYS A 130 0.80 -5.39 -17.93
N ASP A 131 2.11 -5.20 -17.89
CA ASP A 131 3.01 -6.12 -17.18
C ASP A 131 2.71 -6.12 -15.67
N GLU A 132 2.44 -4.95 -15.09
CA GLU A 132 2.04 -4.85 -13.68
C GLU A 132 0.69 -5.50 -13.43
N LEU A 133 -0.30 -5.23 -14.28
CA LEU A 133 -1.63 -5.84 -14.16
C LEU A 133 -1.54 -7.37 -14.28
N GLN A 134 -0.69 -7.89 -15.17
CA GLN A 134 -0.45 -9.33 -15.31
C GLN A 134 0.12 -9.94 -14.02
N VAL A 135 1.08 -9.27 -13.36
CA VAL A 135 1.63 -9.73 -12.08
C VAL A 135 0.54 -9.81 -11.00
N ILE A 136 -0.36 -8.83 -10.94
CA ILE A 136 -1.46 -8.83 -9.98
C ILE A 136 -2.48 -9.92 -10.32
N VAL A 137 -2.79 -10.15 -11.61
CA VAL A 137 -3.64 -11.27 -12.08
C VAL A 137 -3.06 -12.61 -11.65
N ASP A 138 -1.76 -12.81 -11.84
CA ASP A 138 -1.09 -14.06 -11.45
C ASP A 138 -1.14 -14.27 -9.93
N LYS A 139 -0.96 -13.19 -9.15
CA LYS A 139 -1.16 -13.23 -7.69
C LYS A 139 -2.60 -13.59 -7.33
N ALA A 140 -3.59 -12.96 -7.98
CA ALA A 140 -5.00 -13.23 -7.72
C ALA A 140 -5.38 -14.69 -7.98
N LYS A 141 -4.90 -15.26 -9.09
CA LYS A 141 -5.11 -16.68 -9.42
C LYS A 141 -4.45 -17.64 -8.43
N ALA A 142 -3.37 -17.21 -7.79
CA ALA A 142 -2.68 -18.03 -6.78
C ALA A 142 -3.40 -18.03 -5.43
N VAL A 143 -4.39 -17.16 -5.20
CA VAL A 143 -5.17 -17.14 -3.95
C VAL A 143 -6.04 -18.39 -3.86
N ASN A 144 -5.66 -19.30 -2.96
CA ASN A 144 -6.36 -20.56 -2.72
C ASN A 144 -6.38 -20.88 -1.23
N ASN A 145 -7.14 -20.10 -0.47
CA ASN A 145 -7.13 -20.11 0.99
C ASN A 145 -8.44 -20.59 1.63
N GLY A 146 -9.29 -21.28 0.88
CA GLY A 146 -10.58 -21.77 1.39
C GLY A 146 -11.63 -20.67 1.59
N MET A 147 -11.52 -19.56 0.87
CA MET A 147 -12.56 -18.52 0.86
C MET A 147 -13.91 -19.08 0.42
N ASN A 148 -15.01 -18.45 0.86
CA ASN A 148 -16.34 -18.86 0.43
C ASN A 148 -16.60 -18.54 -1.05
N GLN A 149 -17.67 -19.10 -1.62
CA GLN A 149 -17.97 -19.01 -3.04
C GLN A 149 -18.21 -17.57 -3.51
N THR A 150 -18.83 -16.72 -2.70
CA THR A 150 -19.10 -15.32 -3.04
C THR A 150 -17.82 -14.54 -3.30
N TYR A 151 -16.79 -14.73 -2.45
CA TYR A 151 -15.49 -14.07 -2.63
C TYR A 151 -14.72 -14.67 -3.81
N ARG A 152 -14.87 -15.96 -4.05
CA ARG A 152 -14.32 -16.63 -5.23
C ARG A 152 -14.90 -16.04 -6.50
N ASP A 153 -16.22 -15.95 -6.61
CA ASP A 153 -16.91 -15.43 -7.78
C ASP A 153 -16.55 -13.97 -8.05
N ARG A 154 -16.44 -13.16 -6.98
CA ARG A 154 -15.99 -11.77 -7.09
C ARG A 154 -14.57 -11.68 -7.63
N LEU A 155 -13.64 -12.46 -7.06
CA LEU A 155 -12.23 -12.48 -7.47
C LEU A 155 -12.10 -12.93 -8.93
N ASP A 156 -12.77 -14.02 -9.32
CA ASP A 156 -12.75 -14.57 -10.67
C ASP A 156 -13.31 -13.57 -11.69
N LYS A 157 -14.38 -12.82 -11.33
CA LYS A 157 -14.91 -11.75 -12.17
C LYS A 157 -13.89 -10.65 -12.43
N VAL A 158 -13.24 -10.15 -11.38
CA VAL A 158 -12.25 -9.06 -11.52
C VAL A 158 -11.00 -9.54 -12.27
N ILE A 159 -10.58 -10.80 -12.08
CA ILE A 159 -9.52 -11.44 -12.87
C ILE A 159 -9.88 -11.43 -14.36
N ALA A 160 -11.07 -11.90 -14.72
CA ALA A 160 -11.51 -11.96 -16.12
C ALA A 160 -11.56 -10.58 -16.78
N GLU A 161 -11.99 -9.57 -16.05
CA GLU A 161 -12.01 -8.18 -16.52
C GLU A 161 -10.58 -7.65 -16.71
N ALA A 162 -9.66 -7.92 -15.78
CA ALA A 162 -8.26 -7.53 -15.89
C ALA A 162 -7.57 -8.21 -17.09
N GLU A 163 -7.78 -9.50 -17.30
CA GLU A 163 -7.29 -10.23 -18.46
C GLU A 163 -7.81 -9.66 -19.79
N ASN A 164 -9.07 -9.23 -19.81
CA ASN A 164 -9.63 -8.58 -20.99
C ASN A 164 -8.92 -7.26 -21.31
N TYR A 165 -8.56 -6.44 -20.31
CA TYR A 165 -7.76 -5.22 -20.52
C TYR A 165 -6.34 -5.54 -21.00
N ILE A 166 -5.71 -6.60 -20.50
CA ILE A 166 -4.39 -7.04 -20.95
C ILE A 166 -4.43 -7.47 -22.41
N ALA A 167 -5.42 -8.28 -22.79
CA ALA A 167 -5.55 -8.85 -24.13
C ALA A 167 -5.96 -7.80 -25.18
N ASN A 168 -6.98 -7.01 -24.89
CA ASN A 168 -7.60 -6.10 -25.87
C ASN A 168 -7.07 -4.67 -25.80
N GLY A 169 -6.28 -4.36 -24.78
CA GLY A 169 -5.82 -3.02 -24.49
C GLY A 169 -6.90 -2.19 -23.79
N GLY A 170 -6.47 -1.09 -23.22
CA GLY A 170 -7.28 -0.08 -22.56
C GLY A 170 -6.43 1.16 -22.37
N ASN A 171 -7.01 2.24 -21.86
CA ASN A 171 -6.19 3.36 -21.45
C ASN A 171 -5.50 3.04 -20.11
N VAL A 172 -4.41 3.76 -19.80
CA VAL A 172 -3.62 3.54 -18.59
C VAL A 172 -4.47 3.75 -17.33
N ALA A 173 -5.38 4.73 -17.34
CA ALA A 173 -6.24 5.01 -16.19
C ALA A 173 -7.15 3.82 -15.84
N ASP A 174 -7.83 3.23 -16.85
CA ASP A 174 -8.69 2.07 -16.63
C ASP A 174 -7.90 0.87 -16.12
N MET A 175 -6.70 0.64 -16.66
CA MET A 175 -5.83 -0.46 -16.19
C MET A 175 -5.32 -0.22 -14.77
N THR A 176 -5.00 1.01 -14.39
CA THR A 176 -4.61 1.36 -13.03
C THR A 176 -5.76 1.13 -12.05
N ASN A 177 -6.96 1.62 -12.37
CA ASN A 177 -8.14 1.40 -11.54
C ASN A 177 -8.44 -0.11 -11.39
N LYS A 178 -8.28 -0.88 -12.48
CA LYS A 178 -8.49 -2.33 -12.44
C LYS A 178 -7.44 -3.04 -11.59
N ALA A 179 -6.19 -2.56 -11.58
CA ALA A 179 -5.15 -3.08 -10.69
C ALA A 179 -5.47 -2.82 -9.21
N GLU A 180 -6.01 -1.65 -8.88
CA GLU A 180 -6.46 -1.33 -7.53
C GLU A 180 -7.65 -2.23 -7.12
N GLU A 181 -8.69 -2.33 -7.95
CA GLU A 181 -9.85 -3.18 -7.71
C GLU A 181 -9.45 -4.65 -7.51
N LEU A 182 -8.49 -5.14 -8.29
CA LEU A 182 -7.99 -6.51 -8.16
C LEU A 182 -7.20 -6.72 -6.86
N ASN A 183 -6.39 -5.75 -6.42
CA ASN A 183 -5.71 -5.80 -5.14
C ASN A 183 -6.70 -5.80 -3.95
N GLU A 184 -7.78 -5.01 -4.03
CA GLU A 184 -8.84 -5.02 -3.02
C GLU A 184 -9.57 -6.37 -2.99
N ALA A 185 -9.88 -6.94 -4.16
CA ALA A 185 -10.51 -8.25 -4.25
C ALA A 185 -9.62 -9.37 -3.68
N ILE A 186 -8.29 -9.33 -3.95
CA ILE A 186 -7.30 -10.24 -3.36
C ILE A 186 -7.34 -10.13 -1.83
N LYS A 187 -7.22 -8.91 -1.31
CA LYS A 187 -7.22 -8.66 0.14
C LYS A 187 -8.49 -9.20 0.80
N ALA A 188 -9.66 -8.90 0.24
CA ALA A 188 -10.93 -9.38 0.75
C ALA A 188 -11.03 -10.92 0.72
N ALA A 189 -10.54 -11.55 -0.34
CA ALA A 189 -10.49 -13.00 -0.46
C ALA A 189 -9.54 -13.66 0.56
N GLU A 190 -8.35 -13.07 0.78
CA GLU A 190 -7.39 -13.53 1.77
C GLU A 190 -7.95 -13.40 3.21
N GLU A 191 -8.58 -12.27 3.54
CA GLU A 191 -9.19 -12.02 4.85
C GLU A 191 -10.36 -12.99 5.10
N ASN A 192 -11.21 -13.21 4.11
CA ASN A 192 -12.30 -14.18 4.21
C ASN A 192 -11.79 -15.60 4.45
N GLY A 193 -10.79 -16.04 3.69
CA GLY A 193 -10.21 -17.38 3.88
C GLY A 193 -9.55 -17.57 5.25
N MET A 194 -8.92 -16.54 5.80
CA MET A 194 -8.37 -16.59 7.17
C MET A 194 -9.48 -16.69 8.22
N ALA A 195 -10.55 -15.92 8.07
CA ALA A 195 -11.70 -15.97 8.98
C ALA A 195 -12.37 -17.34 8.94
N TYR A 196 -12.57 -17.89 7.74
CA TYR A 196 -13.14 -19.23 7.53
C TYR A 196 -12.27 -20.32 8.19
N GLY A 197 -10.97 -20.30 7.94
CA GLY A 197 -10.05 -21.27 8.54
C GLY A 197 -9.95 -21.15 10.07
N THR A 198 -10.22 -19.99 10.63
CA THR A 198 -10.28 -19.80 12.09
C THR A 198 -11.57 -20.37 12.66
N LEU A 199 -12.70 -20.10 12.02
CA LEU A 199 -14.00 -20.64 12.45
C LEU A 199 -14.00 -22.17 12.38
N GLN A 200 -13.55 -22.75 11.27
CA GLN A 200 -13.46 -24.20 11.09
C GLN A 200 -12.61 -24.86 12.19
N ARG A 201 -11.43 -24.30 12.47
CA ARG A 201 -10.56 -24.82 13.57
C ARG A 201 -11.23 -24.73 14.92
N THR A 202 -11.94 -23.63 15.20
CA THR A 202 -12.67 -23.47 16.46
C THR A 202 -13.78 -24.52 16.59
N TYR A 203 -14.51 -24.76 15.49
CA TYR A 203 -15.54 -25.79 15.43
C TYR A 203 -14.96 -27.19 15.66
N GLU A 204 -13.87 -27.54 14.97
CA GLU A 204 -13.19 -28.83 15.13
C GLU A 204 -12.70 -29.07 16.59
N VAL A 205 -12.21 -28.02 17.25
CA VAL A 205 -11.81 -28.08 18.66
C VAL A 205 -13.02 -28.33 19.58
N ALA A 206 -14.13 -27.62 19.34
CA ALA A 206 -15.36 -27.79 20.11
C ALA A 206 -15.94 -29.20 19.91
N ASP A 207 -15.98 -29.71 18.69
CA ASP A 207 -16.41 -31.08 18.36
C ASP A 207 -15.51 -32.12 19.05
N SER A 208 -14.20 -31.93 19.02
CA SER A 208 -13.25 -32.81 19.72
C SER A 208 -13.47 -32.83 21.24
N ILE A 209 -13.79 -31.67 21.84
CA ILE A 209 -14.13 -31.61 23.30
C ILE A 209 -15.40 -32.41 23.57
N LEU A 210 -16.47 -32.21 22.79
CA LEU A 210 -17.72 -32.96 22.96
C LEU A 210 -17.52 -34.45 22.82
N ASN A 211 -16.74 -34.90 21.84
CA ASN A 211 -16.41 -36.31 21.63
C ASN A 211 -15.59 -36.91 22.79
N THR A 212 -14.74 -36.11 23.45
CA THR A 212 -13.94 -36.56 24.63
C THR A 212 -14.79 -36.70 25.88
N LEU A 213 -15.85 -35.89 25.98
CA LEU A 213 -16.78 -35.86 27.11
C LEU A 213 -18.02 -36.74 26.86
N GLU A 214 -18.00 -37.58 25.83
CA GLU A 214 -19.11 -38.49 25.51
C GLU A 214 -19.49 -39.39 26.71
N GLY A 215 -20.74 -39.24 27.18
CA GLY A 215 -21.24 -39.94 28.37
C GLY A 215 -21.27 -39.10 29.65
N GLU A 216 -20.64 -37.94 29.68
CA GLU A 216 -20.83 -36.96 30.75
C GLU A 216 -22.00 -36.05 30.41
N VAL A 217 -22.98 -35.96 31.29
CA VAL A 217 -24.15 -35.05 31.05
C VAL A 217 -24.11 -33.98 32.12
N ASN A 218 -23.79 -32.78 31.69
CA ASN A 218 -24.00 -31.55 32.45
C ASN A 218 -24.57 -30.45 31.54
N ASP A 219 -25.10 -29.39 32.16
CA ASP A 219 -25.78 -28.32 31.45
C ASP A 219 -24.87 -27.59 30.44
N ASP A 220 -23.56 -27.48 30.73
CA ASP A 220 -22.60 -26.78 29.86
C ASP A 220 -22.29 -27.61 28.62
N ILE A 221 -22.17 -28.93 28.73
CA ILE A 221 -21.95 -29.84 27.59
C ILE A 221 -23.18 -29.86 26.70
N MET A 222 -24.37 -29.91 27.28
CA MET A 222 -25.63 -29.84 26.52
C MET A 222 -25.75 -28.51 25.77
N ALA A 223 -25.47 -27.38 26.44
CA ALA A 223 -25.50 -26.06 25.83
C ALA A 223 -24.50 -25.91 24.67
N LEU A 224 -23.28 -26.47 24.84
CA LEU A 224 -22.29 -26.46 23.75
C LEU A 224 -22.73 -27.32 22.56
N SER A 225 -23.28 -28.49 22.82
CA SER A 225 -23.81 -29.39 21.78
C SER A 225 -24.96 -28.74 21.00
N ASP A 226 -25.92 -28.13 21.72
CA ASP A 226 -27.05 -27.45 21.10
C ASP A 226 -26.55 -26.24 20.26
N TYR A 227 -25.61 -25.46 20.79
CA TYR A 227 -25.02 -24.33 20.07
C TYR A 227 -24.28 -24.77 18.80
N MET A 228 -23.52 -25.85 18.84
CA MET A 228 -22.83 -26.38 17.67
C MET A 228 -23.80 -26.95 16.62
N ALA A 229 -24.94 -27.53 17.04
CA ALA A 229 -25.95 -28.03 16.13
C ALA A 229 -26.68 -26.88 15.37
N GLU A 230 -26.71 -25.68 15.96
CA GLU A 230 -27.30 -24.50 15.32
C GLU A 230 -26.32 -23.79 14.36
N ILE A 231 -25.01 -24.09 14.45
CA ILE A 231 -24.00 -23.45 13.59
C ILE A 231 -23.98 -24.12 12.22
N ASP A 232 -24.57 -23.47 11.24
CA ASP A 232 -24.31 -23.74 9.82
C ASP A 232 -23.14 -22.86 9.36
N ILE A 233 -21.91 -23.46 9.39
CA ILE A 233 -20.67 -22.73 9.07
C ILE A 233 -20.71 -22.11 7.69
N GLU A 234 -21.33 -22.76 6.72
CA GLU A 234 -21.42 -22.22 5.36
C GLU A 234 -22.35 -21.00 5.28
N THR A 235 -23.48 -21.03 5.98
CA THR A 235 -24.45 -19.94 6.00
C THR A 235 -23.97 -18.75 6.84
N ILE A 236 -23.39 -18.99 8.04
CA ILE A 236 -22.94 -17.92 8.93
C ILE A 236 -21.87 -17.06 8.28
N LEU A 237 -20.96 -17.61 7.48
CA LEU A 237 -19.91 -16.84 6.81
C LEU A 237 -20.43 -15.98 5.67
N ILE A 238 -21.53 -16.36 5.04
CA ILE A 238 -22.20 -15.52 4.06
C ILE A 238 -22.86 -14.33 4.76
N ASP A 239 -23.55 -14.57 5.88
CA ASP A 239 -24.33 -13.54 6.59
C ASP A 239 -23.48 -12.56 7.41
N CYS A 240 -22.42 -13.01 8.09
CA CYS A 240 -21.57 -12.12 8.89
C CYS A 240 -20.83 -11.05 8.07
N LEU A 241 -20.56 -11.31 6.80
CA LEU A 241 -19.84 -10.36 5.93
C LEU A 241 -20.78 -9.33 5.29
N LEU A 242 -22.06 -9.64 5.14
CA LEU A 242 -23.09 -8.65 4.78
C LEU A 242 -23.30 -7.62 5.89
N TYR A 243 -23.19 -8.03 7.16
CA TYR A 243 -23.44 -7.15 8.32
C TYR A 243 -22.29 -6.18 8.59
N THR A 244 -21.04 -6.49 8.21
CA THR A 244 -19.90 -5.58 8.43
C THR A 244 -19.78 -4.51 7.35
N SER A 245 -20.35 -4.71 6.16
CA SER A 245 -20.35 -3.67 5.12
C SER A 245 -21.40 -2.59 5.38
N ASP A 246 -22.55 -2.95 5.97
CA ASP A 246 -23.60 -1.97 6.29
C ASP A 246 -23.33 -1.13 7.53
N ALA A 247 -22.45 -1.62 8.44
CA ALA A 247 -22.08 -0.89 9.66
C ALA A 247 -20.98 0.18 9.44
N ALA A 248 -20.40 0.25 8.26
CA ALA A 248 -19.39 1.25 7.91
C ALA A 248 -19.97 2.49 7.20
N ASP A 249 -21.26 2.48 6.85
CA ASP A 249 -21.97 3.56 6.16
C ASP A 249 -22.95 4.35 7.06
N GLU A 250 -22.94 4.13 8.38
CA GLU A 250 -23.59 4.98 9.39
C GLU A 250 -22.52 5.71 10.24
#